data_2ed89f737084a82a225bc17e58fbb376
#
_entry.id   2ed89f737084a82a225bc17e58fbb376
#
_cell.length_a   1.000
_cell.length_b   1.000
_cell.length_c   1.000
_cell.angle_alpha   90.00
_cell.angle_beta   90.00
_cell.angle_gamma   90.00
#
_symmetry.space_group_name_H-M   'P 1'
#
loop_
_entity.id
_entity.type
_entity.pdbx_description
1 polymer ?
#
loop_
_entity_poly.entity_id
_entity_poly.type
_entity_poly.pdbx_seq_one_letter_code
_entity_poly.pdbx_strand_id
1 'polypeptide(L)'
;VLSIDAECDKDQNWNVKRPMSFTNIISGIPQRLTPLFGKYKIKPTYLISPEVLNDEDSVSLLKSMKNCELGTHLHCEFIDPDANFNSITTLRTQNTLTYEIEYKKISNLTDLFKKRFNYSPLSFRAGRFGISNNTLKILSKLGYRIDSSVVPFRNQEYNSVKQSFFGAPLKPYYPSTDNYNRKGNSNILEVPVSHFIDGFEYWPPFILRQLPRYNNLFLRILKRYGKKVEKTWIRPNRLDSIELSDATKKMIKTYFRKEENIIINIMFHSNEIMEGCSPYCSDTNDVDNYI
;
A
#
# COMPACT_ATOMS: atom_id res chain seq x y z
N VAL A 1 -11.50 4.59 -2.08
CA VAL A 1 -10.72 3.55 -2.76
C VAL A 1 -10.40 2.47 -1.74
N LEU A 2 -10.51 1.22 -2.14
CA LEU A 2 -10.08 0.06 -1.38
C LEU A 2 -9.01 -0.67 -2.18
N SER A 3 -7.78 -0.71 -1.68
CA SER A 3 -6.64 -1.33 -2.34
C SER A 3 -6.10 -2.47 -1.49
N ILE A 4 -5.88 -3.63 -2.10
CA ILE A 4 -5.52 -4.87 -1.43
C ILE A 4 -4.23 -5.38 -2.05
N ASP A 5 -3.19 -5.53 -1.22
CA ASP A 5 -1.95 -6.15 -1.64
C ASP A 5 -2.16 -7.68 -1.61
N ALA A 6 -2.22 -8.28 -2.80
CA ALA A 6 -2.39 -9.73 -2.95
C ALA A 6 -1.03 -10.42 -2.90
N GLU A 7 -0.76 -11.07 -1.77
CA GLU A 7 0.50 -11.72 -1.46
C GLU A 7 0.29 -13.17 -0.98
N CYS A 8 1.37 -13.97 -0.97
CA CYS A 8 1.35 -15.30 -0.39
C CYS A 8 1.07 -15.26 1.13
N ASP A 9 0.66 -16.41 1.69
CA ASP A 9 0.44 -16.56 3.12
C ASP A 9 1.71 -16.28 3.92
N LYS A 10 1.57 -15.57 5.05
CA LYS A 10 2.65 -15.24 5.98
C LYS A 10 2.43 -15.95 7.32
N ASP A 11 3.51 -16.13 8.05
CA ASP A 11 3.43 -16.53 9.44
C ASP A 11 3.17 -15.33 10.39
N GLN A 12 3.14 -15.58 11.68
CA GLN A 12 2.95 -14.56 12.72
C GLN A 12 4.08 -13.52 12.81
N ASN A 13 5.19 -13.73 12.11
CA ASN A 13 6.33 -12.83 12.06
C ASN A 13 6.50 -12.15 10.68
N TRP A 14 5.47 -12.20 9.83
CA TRP A 14 5.51 -11.73 8.45
C TRP A 14 6.47 -12.50 7.53
N ASN A 15 6.96 -13.67 7.95
CA ASN A 15 7.75 -14.51 7.06
C ASN A 15 6.84 -15.27 6.09
N VAL A 16 7.34 -15.50 4.89
CA VAL A 16 6.69 -16.37 3.92
C VAL A 16 6.59 -17.80 4.49
N LYS A 17 5.40 -18.36 4.51
CA LYS A 17 5.21 -19.76 4.91
C LYS A 17 5.97 -20.71 4.01
N ARG A 18 6.45 -21.80 4.57
CA ARG A 18 7.14 -22.84 3.82
C ARG A 18 6.52 -24.22 4.09
N PRO A 19 6.05 -24.91 3.06
CA PRO A 19 6.00 -24.49 1.64
C PRO A 19 5.17 -23.21 1.45
N MET A 20 5.47 -22.44 0.40
CA MET A 20 4.68 -21.26 0.05
C MET A 20 3.25 -21.67 -0.25
N SER A 21 2.28 -20.92 0.26
CA SER A 21 0.85 -21.16 0.10
C SER A 21 0.09 -19.86 -0.20
N PHE A 22 -1.09 -20.00 -0.77
CA PHE A 22 -1.94 -18.91 -1.27
C PHE A 22 -3.39 -19.08 -0.79
N THR A 23 -3.58 -19.68 0.38
CA THR A 23 -4.90 -19.96 0.96
C THR A 23 -5.74 -18.70 1.09
N ASN A 24 -5.10 -17.59 1.47
CA ASN A 24 -5.75 -16.29 1.56
C ASN A 24 -6.37 -15.83 0.24
N ILE A 25 -5.73 -16.15 -0.90
CA ILE A 25 -6.23 -15.79 -2.22
C ILE A 25 -7.28 -16.78 -2.68
N ILE A 26 -6.93 -18.09 -2.72
CA ILE A 26 -7.76 -19.14 -3.30
C ILE A 26 -9.05 -19.34 -2.50
N SER A 27 -8.99 -19.23 -1.19
CA SER A 27 -10.14 -19.44 -0.29
C SER A 27 -10.61 -18.14 0.37
N GLY A 28 -9.69 -17.30 0.87
CA GLY A 28 -10.02 -16.10 1.63
C GLY A 28 -10.79 -15.07 0.82
N ILE A 29 -10.33 -14.72 -0.36
CA ILE A 29 -11.01 -13.73 -1.22
C ILE A 29 -12.43 -14.21 -1.58
N PRO A 30 -12.65 -15.44 -2.10
CA PRO A 30 -14.01 -15.90 -2.44
C PRO A 30 -14.94 -16.01 -1.24
N GLN A 31 -14.46 -16.48 -0.12
CA GLN A 31 -15.30 -16.77 1.04
C GLN A 31 -15.60 -15.52 1.88
N ARG A 32 -14.67 -14.58 1.97
CA ARG A 32 -14.74 -13.43 2.88
C ARG A 32 -14.98 -12.10 2.15
N LEU A 33 -14.18 -11.78 1.14
CA LEU A 33 -14.24 -10.46 0.49
C LEU A 33 -15.28 -10.38 -0.61
N THR A 34 -15.42 -11.41 -1.43
CA THR A 34 -16.35 -11.37 -2.57
C THR A 34 -17.80 -11.15 -2.14
N PRO A 35 -18.34 -11.85 -1.10
CA PRO A 35 -19.70 -11.59 -0.61
C PRO A 35 -19.85 -10.18 -0.02
N LEU A 36 -18.86 -9.74 0.76
CA LEU A 36 -18.85 -8.41 1.38
C LEU A 36 -18.87 -7.31 0.31
N PHE A 37 -17.99 -7.39 -0.68
CA PHE A 37 -17.92 -6.40 -1.75
C PHE A 37 -19.15 -6.43 -2.66
N GLY A 38 -19.72 -7.60 -2.89
CA GLY A 38 -21.00 -7.73 -3.58
C GLY A 38 -22.15 -7.05 -2.85
N LYS A 39 -22.27 -7.28 -1.55
CA LYS A 39 -23.29 -6.66 -0.68
C LYS A 39 -23.22 -5.12 -0.70
N TYR A 40 -22.02 -4.55 -0.63
CA TYR A 40 -21.82 -3.10 -0.56
C TYR A 40 -21.45 -2.47 -1.92
N LYS A 41 -21.47 -3.24 -3.01
CA LYS A 41 -21.11 -2.78 -4.38
C LYS A 41 -19.72 -2.14 -4.44
N ILE A 42 -18.78 -2.66 -3.66
CA ILE A 42 -17.39 -2.19 -3.63
C ILE A 42 -16.64 -2.77 -4.84
N LYS A 43 -15.85 -1.92 -5.49
CA LYS A 43 -14.94 -2.32 -6.57
C LYS A 43 -13.49 -2.14 -6.08
N PRO A 44 -12.85 -3.19 -5.54
CA PRO A 44 -11.49 -3.10 -5.03
C PRO A 44 -10.47 -3.08 -6.16
N THR A 45 -9.26 -2.59 -5.84
CA THR A 45 -8.06 -2.77 -6.65
C THR A 45 -7.18 -3.81 -5.96
N TYR A 46 -6.92 -4.95 -6.61
CA TYR A 46 -5.95 -5.94 -6.16
C TYR A 46 -4.59 -5.66 -6.79
N LEU A 47 -3.59 -5.41 -5.97
CA LEU A 47 -2.21 -5.18 -6.38
C LEU A 47 -1.43 -6.48 -6.15
N ILE A 48 -1.08 -7.16 -7.24
CA ILE A 48 -0.68 -8.56 -7.24
C ILE A 48 0.84 -8.67 -7.25
N SER A 49 1.38 -9.41 -6.29
CA SER A 49 2.82 -9.65 -6.18
C SER A 49 3.32 -10.75 -7.14
N PRO A 50 4.63 -10.79 -7.45
CA PRO A 50 5.16 -11.72 -8.45
C PRO A 50 4.95 -13.20 -8.13
N GLU A 51 5.02 -13.59 -6.85
CA GLU A 51 4.82 -14.98 -6.43
C GLU A 51 3.38 -15.44 -6.68
N VAL A 52 2.40 -14.55 -6.49
CA VAL A 52 0.99 -14.82 -6.79
C VAL A 52 0.76 -14.96 -8.31
N LEU A 53 1.45 -14.14 -9.11
CA LEU A 53 1.40 -14.25 -10.58
C LEU A 53 2.01 -15.56 -11.11
N ASN A 54 2.84 -16.23 -10.31
CA ASN A 54 3.42 -17.53 -10.65
C ASN A 54 2.59 -18.73 -10.16
N ASP A 55 1.56 -18.51 -9.35
CA ASP A 55 0.64 -19.54 -8.88
C ASP A 55 -0.59 -19.65 -9.81
N GLU A 56 -0.76 -20.80 -10.44
CA GLU A 56 -1.80 -21.01 -11.46
C GLU A 56 -3.22 -20.91 -10.87
N ASP A 57 -3.45 -21.43 -9.67
CA ASP A 57 -4.76 -21.41 -9.02
C ASP A 57 -5.16 -19.98 -8.62
N SER A 58 -4.24 -19.23 -8.06
CA SER A 58 -4.43 -17.81 -7.75
C SER A 58 -4.74 -16.99 -9.01
N VAL A 59 -3.98 -17.19 -10.08
CA VAL A 59 -4.22 -16.52 -11.37
C VAL A 59 -5.56 -16.89 -11.95
N SER A 60 -5.95 -18.16 -11.90
CA SER A 60 -7.24 -18.65 -12.39
C SER A 60 -8.39 -17.99 -11.64
N LEU A 61 -8.31 -17.93 -10.31
CA LEU A 61 -9.29 -17.22 -9.49
C LEU A 61 -9.37 -15.74 -9.85
N LEU A 62 -8.23 -15.03 -9.87
CA LEU A 62 -8.20 -13.60 -10.14
C LEU A 62 -8.76 -13.25 -11.53
N LYS A 63 -8.54 -14.10 -12.54
CA LYS A 63 -9.15 -13.97 -13.87
C LYS A 63 -10.68 -14.08 -13.84
N SER A 64 -11.20 -14.92 -12.97
CA SER A 64 -12.65 -15.14 -12.86
C SER A 64 -13.40 -13.99 -12.18
N MET A 65 -12.68 -13.14 -11.45
CA MET A 65 -13.24 -12.05 -10.67
C MET A 65 -13.78 -10.94 -11.58
N LYS A 66 -14.95 -10.43 -11.22
CA LYS A 66 -15.59 -9.29 -11.90
C LYS A 66 -15.67 -8.10 -10.95
N ASN A 67 -15.81 -6.91 -11.52
CA ASN A 67 -15.97 -5.67 -10.76
C ASN A 67 -14.79 -5.33 -9.83
N CYS A 68 -13.57 -5.70 -10.22
CA CYS A 68 -12.34 -5.28 -9.56
C CYS A 68 -11.31 -4.81 -10.59
N GLU A 69 -10.34 -4.06 -10.14
CA GLU A 69 -9.13 -3.73 -10.89
C GLU A 69 -8.01 -4.67 -10.44
N LEU A 70 -7.20 -5.14 -11.39
CA LEU A 70 -5.97 -5.86 -11.10
C LEU A 70 -4.78 -5.00 -11.52
N GLY A 71 -3.87 -4.76 -10.59
CA GLY A 71 -2.61 -4.05 -10.77
C GLY A 71 -1.44 -4.88 -10.27
N THR A 72 -0.28 -4.26 -10.11
CA THR A 72 0.94 -4.95 -9.70
C THR A 72 1.51 -4.45 -8.39
N HIS A 73 2.13 -5.35 -7.61
CA HIS A 73 2.78 -5.09 -6.35
C HIS A 73 4.20 -5.68 -6.37
N LEU A 74 5.24 -4.85 -6.30
CA LEU A 74 6.61 -5.33 -6.46
C LEU A 74 7.25 -5.69 -5.12
N HIS A 75 7.40 -6.99 -4.86
CA HIS A 75 8.35 -7.52 -3.91
C HIS A 75 9.62 -7.97 -4.64
N CYS A 76 10.72 -7.27 -4.40
CA CYS A 76 11.97 -7.41 -5.17
C CYS A 76 12.58 -8.81 -5.09
N GLU A 77 12.35 -9.53 -4.00
CA GLU A 77 12.85 -10.88 -3.76
C GLU A 77 12.20 -11.96 -4.61
N PHE A 78 11.02 -11.69 -5.18
CA PHE A 78 10.25 -12.69 -5.93
C PHE A 78 10.37 -12.58 -7.46
N ILE A 79 11.20 -11.66 -7.97
CA ILE A 79 11.35 -11.45 -9.40
C ILE A 79 12.78 -11.10 -9.81
N ASP A 80 13.22 -11.61 -10.96
CA ASP A 80 14.54 -11.33 -11.54
C ASP A 80 14.71 -9.86 -12.00
N PRO A 81 15.93 -9.37 -12.03
CA PRO A 81 17.19 -10.04 -11.69
C PRO A 81 17.36 -10.23 -10.18
N ASP A 82 18.15 -11.24 -9.82
CA ASP A 82 18.48 -11.56 -8.40
C ASP A 82 17.25 -11.94 -7.55
N ALA A 83 16.29 -12.66 -8.12
CA ALA A 83 15.22 -13.26 -7.36
C ALA A 83 15.81 -14.22 -6.33
N ASN A 84 15.47 -14.05 -5.04
CA ASN A 84 15.95 -14.92 -3.99
C ASN A 84 14.84 -15.33 -3.03
N PHE A 85 14.10 -16.35 -3.41
CA PHE A 85 13.03 -16.94 -2.61
C PHE A 85 13.52 -17.57 -1.30
N ASN A 86 14.82 -17.89 -1.21
CA ASN A 86 15.38 -18.67 -0.11
C ASN A 86 16.04 -17.82 0.98
N SER A 87 16.35 -16.58 0.70
CA SER A 87 17.02 -15.69 1.65
C SER A 87 16.06 -14.66 2.22
N ILE A 88 15.53 -14.95 3.40
CA ILE A 88 14.75 -13.99 4.20
C ILE A 88 15.64 -12.85 4.72
N THR A 89 16.95 -12.98 4.64
CA THR A 89 17.92 -12.12 5.33
C THR A 89 18.20 -10.79 4.63
N THR A 90 17.75 -10.60 3.38
CA THR A 90 17.95 -9.34 2.66
C THR A 90 16.64 -8.81 2.10
N LEU A 91 15.81 -8.26 2.96
CA LEU A 91 14.62 -7.50 2.53
C LEU A 91 15.09 -6.32 1.67
N ARG A 92 14.99 -6.46 0.35
CA ARG A 92 15.32 -5.37 -0.58
C ARG A 92 14.08 -4.57 -0.91
N THR A 93 14.17 -3.28 -0.74
CA THR A 93 13.16 -2.32 -1.20
C THR A 93 13.66 -1.64 -2.48
N GLN A 94 12.76 -1.17 -3.34
CA GLN A 94 13.11 -0.56 -4.63
C GLN A 94 14.08 0.61 -4.48
N ASN A 95 13.93 1.44 -3.43
CA ASN A 95 14.80 2.58 -3.17
C ASN A 95 16.25 2.21 -2.80
N THR A 96 16.57 0.92 -2.67
CA THR A 96 17.94 0.42 -2.49
C THR A 96 18.58 -0.07 -3.78
N LEU A 97 17.84 -0.08 -4.90
CA LEU A 97 18.29 -0.60 -6.19
C LEU A 97 18.83 0.51 -7.09
N THR A 98 19.73 0.14 -8.01
CA THR A 98 20.08 1.03 -9.12
C THR A 98 18.91 1.16 -10.08
N TYR A 99 18.92 2.21 -10.91
CA TYR A 99 17.87 2.43 -11.90
C TYR A 99 17.69 1.22 -12.83
N GLU A 100 18.78 0.62 -13.29
CA GLU A 100 18.78 -0.49 -14.24
C GLU A 100 18.13 -1.74 -13.63
N ILE A 101 18.47 -2.05 -12.38
CA ILE A 101 17.91 -3.21 -11.66
C ILE A 101 16.44 -2.97 -11.36
N GLU A 102 16.08 -1.79 -10.86
CA GLU A 102 14.68 -1.42 -10.60
C GLU A 102 13.84 -1.48 -11.88
N TYR A 103 14.34 -0.89 -12.97
CA TYR A 103 13.68 -0.95 -14.29
C TYR A 103 13.44 -2.39 -14.73
N LYS A 104 14.47 -3.24 -14.64
CA LYS A 104 14.36 -4.64 -15.07
C LYS A 104 13.34 -5.41 -14.25
N LYS A 105 13.32 -5.22 -12.92
CA LYS A 105 12.33 -5.88 -12.05
C LYS A 105 10.89 -5.44 -12.36
N ILE A 106 10.64 -4.14 -12.50
CA ILE A 106 9.29 -3.63 -12.82
C ILE A 106 8.88 -4.06 -14.23
N SER A 107 9.81 -4.06 -15.21
CA SER A 107 9.55 -4.56 -16.57
C SER A 107 9.17 -6.04 -16.55
N ASN A 108 9.95 -6.88 -15.87
CA ASN A 108 9.67 -8.32 -15.77
C ASN A 108 8.32 -8.58 -15.08
N LEU A 109 7.98 -7.81 -14.04
CA LEU A 109 6.68 -7.90 -13.37
C LEU A 109 5.53 -7.49 -14.32
N THR A 110 5.73 -6.42 -15.08
CA THR A 110 4.76 -5.96 -16.08
C THR A 110 4.53 -7.01 -17.17
N ASP A 111 5.60 -7.62 -17.67
CA ASP A 111 5.53 -8.65 -18.71
C ASP A 111 4.90 -9.95 -18.17
N LEU A 112 5.22 -10.33 -16.93
CA LEU A 112 4.57 -11.44 -16.24
C LEU A 112 3.06 -11.21 -16.10
N PHE A 113 2.64 -10.02 -15.64
CA PHE A 113 1.24 -9.65 -15.55
C PHE A 113 0.54 -9.72 -16.91
N LYS A 114 1.13 -9.12 -17.95
CA LYS A 114 0.59 -9.18 -19.32
C LYS A 114 0.43 -10.60 -19.82
N LYS A 115 1.43 -11.46 -19.58
CA LYS A 115 1.38 -12.89 -19.94
C LYS A 115 0.21 -13.61 -19.25
N ARG A 116 -0.07 -13.27 -17.99
CA ARG A 116 -1.14 -13.89 -17.21
C ARG A 116 -2.51 -13.39 -17.59
N PHE A 117 -2.71 -12.08 -17.76
CA PHE A 117 -4.03 -11.46 -17.89
C PHE A 117 -4.37 -10.96 -19.31
N ASN A 118 -3.44 -10.96 -20.24
CA ASN A 118 -3.59 -10.48 -21.63
C ASN A 118 -3.90 -8.99 -21.78
N TYR A 119 -3.58 -8.18 -20.76
CA TYR A 119 -3.63 -6.71 -20.82
C TYR A 119 -2.54 -6.09 -19.93
N SER A 120 -2.28 -4.80 -20.12
CA SER A 120 -1.27 -4.07 -19.35
C SER A 120 -1.82 -3.60 -18.01
N PRO A 121 -1.08 -3.74 -16.89
CA PRO A 121 -1.50 -3.16 -15.62
C PRO A 121 -1.46 -1.64 -15.68
N LEU A 122 -2.39 -0.97 -15.00
CA LEU A 122 -2.43 0.48 -14.90
C LEU A 122 -2.01 0.99 -13.54
N SER A 123 -2.20 0.19 -12.50
CA SER A 123 -1.92 0.54 -11.10
C SER A 123 -0.76 -0.25 -10.55
N PHE A 124 0.03 0.41 -9.70
CA PHE A 124 1.24 -0.14 -9.09
C PHE A 124 1.32 0.23 -7.60
N ARG A 125 1.97 -0.62 -6.83
CA ARG A 125 2.46 -0.31 -5.48
C ARG A 125 3.81 -0.95 -5.24
N ALA A 126 4.74 -0.18 -4.68
CA ALA A 126 6.04 -0.68 -4.24
C ALA A 126 5.89 -1.54 -2.98
N GLY A 127 6.50 -2.70 -2.95
CA GLY A 127 6.61 -3.55 -1.76
C GLY A 127 7.20 -2.78 -0.59
N ARG A 128 6.64 -2.96 0.59
CA ARG A 128 7.02 -2.22 1.81
C ARG A 128 6.98 -0.70 1.64
N PHE A 129 6.25 -0.21 0.64
CA PHE A 129 6.22 1.21 0.26
C PHE A 129 7.60 1.78 -0.11
N GLY A 130 8.51 0.94 -0.59
CA GLY A 130 9.90 1.28 -0.87
C GLY A 130 10.11 2.02 -2.19
N ILE A 131 9.25 2.97 -2.54
CA ILE A 131 9.34 3.77 -3.77
C ILE A 131 10.64 4.59 -3.83
N SER A 132 11.20 4.73 -5.03
CA SER A 132 12.29 5.66 -5.35
C SER A 132 11.82 6.76 -6.31
N ASN A 133 12.62 7.80 -6.51
CA ASN A 133 12.34 8.80 -7.56
C ASN A 133 12.46 8.19 -8.98
N ASN A 134 13.20 7.10 -9.14
CA ASN A 134 13.30 6.38 -10.41
C ASN A 134 12.01 5.62 -10.73
N THR A 135 11.31 5.11 -9.69
CA THR A 135 10.06 4.36 -9.85
C THR A 135 9.07 5.09 -10.74
N LEU A 136 8.83 6.39 -10.49
CA LEU A 136 7.88 7.17 -11.28
C LEU A 136 8.27 7.25 -12.78
N LYS A 137 9.55 7.43 -13.06
CA LYS A 137 10.08 7.47 -14.43
C LYS A 137 9.93 6.12 -15.13
N ILE A 138 10.16 5.04 -14.39
CA ILE A 138 10.04 3.65 -14.87
C ILE A 138 8.57 3.32 -15.14
N LEU A 139 7.68 3.59 -14.20
CA LEU A 139 6.24 3.37 -14.35
C LEU A 139 5.69 4.09 -15.57
N SER A 140 6.07 5.35 -15.75
CA SER A 140 5.70 6.14 -16.92
C SER A 140 6.13 5.49 -18.24
N LYS A 141 7.38 5.02 -18.33
CA LYS A 141 7.90 4.32 -19.52
C LYS A 141 7.17 3.00 -19.82
N LEU A 142 6.73 2.30 -18.78
CA LEU A 142 6.06 1.00 -18.90
C LEU A 142 4.53 1.13 -19.08
N GLY A 143 3.98 2.36 -19.10
CA GLY A 143 2.59 2.61 -19.42
C GLY A 143 1.64 2.59 -18.22
N TYR A 144 2.15 2.55 -17.00
CA TYR A 144 1.33 2.73 -15.80
C TYR A 144 0.73 4.13 -15.73
N ARG A 145 -0.35 4.27 -14.97
CA ARG A 145 -1.06 5.53 -14.77
C ARG A 145 -1.17 5.92 -13.31
N ILE A 146 -1.19 4.93 -12.41
CA ILE A 146 -1.45 5.12 -10.98
C ILE A 146 -0.33 4.46 -10.19
N ASP A 147 0.17 5.17 -9.19
CA ASP A 147 0.98 4.64 -8.11
C ASP A 147 0.26 4.84 -6.77
N SER A 148 0.43 3.93 -5.84
CA SER A 148 -0.11 4.02 -4.49
C SER A 148 0.92 3.59 -3.45
N SER A 149 2.13 4.13 -3.60
CA SER A 149 3.27 3.76 -2.75
C SER A 149 3.57 4.77 -1.65
N VAL A 150 2.92 5.92 -1.65
CA VAL A 150 3.17 6.98 -0.65
C VAL A 150 2.26 6.81 0.56
N VAL A 151 2.88 6.83 1.75
CA VAL A 151 2.18 6.82 3.05
C VAL A 151 2.51 8.12 3.79
N PRO A 152 1.69 9.18 3.66
CA PRO A 152 1.99 10.49 4.24
C PRO A 152 2.35 10.41 5.73
N PHE A 153 3.32 11.21 6.17
CA PHE A 153 3.84 11.27 7.56
C PHE A 153 4.54 10.00 8.07
N ARG A 154 4.71 8.96 7.25
CA ARG A 154 5.47 7.77 7.65
C ARG A 154 6.96 7.99 7.45
N ASN A 155 7.75 7.54 8.42
CA ASN A 155 9.19 7.31 8.30
C ASN A 155 9.44 5.83 8.44
N GLN A 156 10.33 5.32 7.61
CA GLN A 156 10.75 3.92 7.65
C GLN A 156 12.24 3.80 7.34
N GLU A 157 12.81 2.70 7.78
CA GLU A 157 14.20 2.34 7.51
C GLU A 157 14.29 0.85 7.19
N TYR A 158 14.87 0.53 6.04
CA TYR A 158 15.16 -0.83 5.61
C TYR A 158 16.63 -0.90 5.17
N ASN A 159 17.38 -1.85 5.73
CA ASN A 159 18.80 -2.04 5.40
C ASN A 159 19.62 -0.73 5.46
N SER A 160 19.43 0.05 6.52
CA SER A 160 20.08 1.36 6.73
C SER A 160 19.68 2.46 5.74
N VAL A 161 18.75 2.18 4.82
CA VAL A 161 18.19 3.20 3.91
C VAL A 161 16.97 3.82 4.56
N LYS A 162 17.09 5.08 4.91
CA LYS A 162 16.01 5.88 5.49
C LYS A 162 15.13 6.45 4.41
N GLN A 163 13.82 6.29 4.58
CA GLN A 163 12.80 6.87 3.71
C GLN A 163 11.79 7.66 4.54
N SER A 164 11.40 8.82 4.03
CA SER A 164 10.43 9.68 4.68
C SER A 164 9.37 10.12 3.68
N PHE A 165 8.12 9.98 4.08
CA PHE A 165 6.95 10.53 3.36
C PHE A 165 6.43 11.82 4.00
N PHE A 166 7.23 12.47 4.83
CA PHE A 166 6.91 13.80 5.31
C PHE A 166 6.98 14.80 4.15
N GLY A 167 5.94 15.58 3.99
CA GLY A 167 5.79 16.53 2.87
C GLY A 167 4.86 16.04 1.76
N ALA A 168 4.56 14.73 1.75
CA ALA A 168 3.65 14.18 0.78
C ALA A 168 2.21 14.70 0.99
N PRO A 169 1.50 15.07 -0.10
CA PRO A 169 0.08 15.39 -0.03
C PRO A 169 -0.75 14.21 0.48
N LEU A 170 -1.85 14.50 1.19
CA LEU A 170 -2.81 13.48 1.61
C LEU A 170 -3.85 13.16 0.53
N LYS A 171 -3.94 13.99 -0.50
CA LYS A 171 -4.86 13.83 -1.63
C LYS A 171 -4.13 13.28 -2.82
N PRO A 172 -4.82 12.64 -3.77
CA PRO A 172 -4.22 12.30 -5.05
C PRO A 172 -3.55 13.50 -5.72
N TYR A 173 -2.38 13.26 -6.29
CA TYR A 173 -1.58 14.30 -6.95
C TYR A 173 -0.66 13.69 -8.02
N TYR A 174 -0.26 14.51 -8.96
CA TYR A 174 0.83 14.16 -9.88
C TYR A 174 2.16 14.57 -9.23
N PRO A 175 3.05 13.59 -8.91
CA PRO A 175 4.32 13.92 -8.26
C PRO A 175 5.30 14.65 -9.16
N SER A 176 6.30 15.30 -8.56
CA SER A 176 7.51 15.67 -9.27
C SER A 176 8.35 14.44 -9.61
N THR A 177 8.92 14.40 -10.80
CA THR A 177 9.82 13.30 -11.21
C THR A 177 11.11 13.23 -10.38
N ASP A 178 11.44 14.27 -9.64
CA ASP A 178 12.65 14.36 -8.81
C ASP A 178 12.34 14.20 -7.31
N ASN A 179 11.06 14.28 -6.92
CA ASN A 179 10.65 14.12 -5.54
C ASN A 179 9.19 13.66 -5.44
N TYR A 180 8.98 12.37 -5.24
CA TYR A 180 7.65 11.77 -5.12
C TYR A 180 6.79 12.38 -3.98
N ASN A 181 7.37 13.03 -2.98
CA ASN A 181 6.64 13.71 -1.91
C ASN A 181 6.10 15.10 -2.30
N ARG A 182 6.32 15.56 -3.51
CA ARG A 182 5.90 16.90 -3.96
C ARG A 182 5.07 16.81 -5.22
N LYS A 183 4.07 17.68 -5.32
CA LYS A 183 3.35 17.91 -6.58
C LYS A 183 4.31 18.40 -7.65
N GLY A 184 4.11 17.94 -8.86
CA GLY A 184 4.93 18.30 -10.02
C GLY A 184 4.31 17.89 -11.33
N ASN A 185 5.12 17.36 -12.21
CA ASN A 185 4.84 17.17 -13.64
C ASN A 185 4.88 15.72 -14.12
N SER A 186 4.88 14.75 -13.21
CA SER A 186 4.75 13.33 -13.58
C SER A 186 3.41 13.10 -14.28
N ASN A 187 3.35 12.10 -15.17
CA ASN A 187 2.10 11.60 -15.76
C ASN A 187 1.51 10.42 -14.95
N ILE A 188 2.12 10.09 -13.82
CA ILE A 188 1.64 9.07 -12.88
C ILE A 188 0.83 9.79 -11.80
N LEU A 189 -0.41 9.36 -11.57
CA LEU A 189 -1.22 9.82 -10.44
C LEU A 189 -0.83 9.03 -9.20
N GLU A 190 -0.26 9.69 -8.21
CA GLU A 190 -0.10 9.12 -6.88
C GLU A 190 -1.42 9.18 -6.12
N VAL A 191 -1.89 8.03 -5.64
CA VAL A 191 -3.05 7.90 -4.76
C VAL A 191 -2.56 7.45 -3.37
N PRO A 192 -2.23 8.40 -2.48
CA PRO A 192 -1.62 8.08 -1.20
C PRO A 192 -2.51 7.20 -0.34
N VAL A 193 -1.89 6.33 0.46
CA VAL A 193 -2.60 5.60 1.50
C VAL A 193 -3.06 6.57 2.58
N SER A 194 -4.28 6.41 3.07
CA SER A 194 -4.85 7.30 4.07
C SER A 194 -4.21 7.12 5.44
N HIS A 195 -3.22 7.95 5.67
CA HIS A 195 -2.45 8.04 6.92
C HIS A 195 -2.26 9.51 7.28
N PHE A 196 -2.56 9.88 8.52
CA PHE A 196 -2.55 11.29 8.94
C PHE A 196 -2.04 11.44 10.38
N ILE A 197 -1.85 12.68 10.80
CA ILE A 197 -1.52 13.03 12.18
C ILE A 197 -2.77 13.58 12.85
N ASP A 198 -3.24 12.93 13.90
CA ASP A 198 -4.34 13.38 14.77
C ASP A 198 -3.87 14.48 15.74
N GLY A 199 -4.83 15.23 16.32
CA GLY A 199 -4.55 16.28 17.30
C GLY A 199 -4.36 17.68 16.71
N PHE A 200 -4.67 17.88 15.42
CA PHE A 200 -4.52 19.16 14.72
C PHE A 200 -5.83 19.71 14.13
N GLU A 201 -6.98 19.29 14.63
CA GLU A 201 -8.31 19.59 14.07
C GLU A 201 -8.61 21.09 13.97
N TYR A 202 -7.95 21.90 14.79
CA TYR A 202 -8.13 23.35 14.85
C TYR A 202 -7.00 24.16 14.20
N TRP A 203 -6.02 23.47 13.64
CA TRP A 203 -4.89 24.17 13.01
C TRP A 203 -5.23 24.63 11.59
N PRO A 204 -4.72 25.80 11.20
CA PRO A 204 -4.92 26.28 9.83
C PRO A 204 -4.33 25.29 8.80
N PRO A 205 -5.05 25.03 7.69
CA PRO A 205 -4.58 24.06 6.69
C PRO A 205 -3.20 24.34 6.10
N PHE A 206 -2.80 25.62 6.02
CA PHE A 206 -1.49 26.00 5.50
C PHE A 206 -0.35 25.57 6.45
N ILE A 207 -0.57 25.60 7.76
CA ILE A 207 0.40 25.12 8.75
C ILE A 207 0.47 23.58 8.68
N LEU A 208 -0.66 22.92 8.57
CA LEU A 208 -0.72 21.46 8.41
C LEU A 208 0.04 20.98 7.17
N ARG A 209 0.02 21.75 6.08
CA ARG A 209 0.81 21.46 4.87
C ARG A 209 2.30 21.62 5.08
N GLN A 210 2.74 22.36 6.08
CA GLN A 210 4.16 22.56 6.41
C GLN A 210 4.65 21.53 7.46
N LEU A 211 3.76 20.96 8.27
CA LEU A 211 4.12 19.93 9.27
C LEU A 211 5.01 18.81 8.72
N PRO A 212 4.79 18.35 7.50
CA PRO A 212 5.64 17.34 6.89
C PRO A 212 7.11 17.74 6.75
N ARG A 213 7.42 19.04 6.74
CA ARG A 213 8.78 19.56 6.67
C ARG A 213 9.47 19.56 8.03
N TYR A 214 8.69 19.53 9.11
CA TYR A 214 9.21 19.52 10.47
C TYR A 214 9.38 18.09 10.94
N ASN A 215 10.60 17.69 11.04
CA ASN A 215 11.11 16.42 11.51
C ASN A 215 10.43 15.95 12.82
N ASN A 216 10.62 14.69 13.20
CA ASN A 216 10.21 14.11 14.49
C ASN A 216 10.49 14.99 15.72
N LEU A 217 11.45 15.92 15.65
CA LEU A 217 11.74 16.89 16.70
C LEU A 217 10.53 17.78 17.03
N PHE A 218 9.83 18.31 16.02
CA PHE A 218 8.65 19.15 16.23
C PHE A 218 7.51 18.37 16.90
N LEU A 219 7.28 17.14 16.46
CA LEU A 219 6.28 16.26 17.09
C LEU A 219 6.65 15.90 18.53
N ARG A 220 7.97 15.74 18.82
CA ARG A 220 8.47 15.53 20.19
C ARG A 220 8.23 16.76 21.07
N ILE A 221 8.46 17.95 20.54
CA ILE A 221 8.21 19.20 21.25
C ILE A 221 6.71 19.33 21.58
N LEU A 222 5.83 19.08 20.61
CA LEU A 222 4.38 19.12 20.84
C LEU A 222 3.91 18.11 21.88
N LYS A 223 4.44 16.88 21.85
CA LYS A 223 4.18 15.85 22.87
C LYS A 223 4.64 16.30 24.26
N ARG A 224 5.79 16.98 24.36
CA ARG A 224 6.32 17.51 25.61
C ARG A 224 5.41 18.60 26.23
N TYR A 225 4.66 19.32 25.39
CA TYR A 225 3.65 20.30 25.84
C TYR A 225 2.26 19.69 26.01
N GLY A 226 2.15 18.37 26.22
CA GLY A 226 0.91 17.69 26.56
C GLY A 226 -0.08 17.51 25.39
N LYS A 227 0.31 17.82 24.16
CA LYS A 227 -0.54 17.53 23.01
C LYS A 227 -0.50 16.06 22.64
N LYS A 228 -1.67 15.43 22.59
CA LYS A 228 -1.82 14.07 22.07
C LYS A 228 -1.66 14.13 20.55
N VAL A 229 -0.48 13.81 20.06
CA VAL A 229 -0.14 13.78 18.64
C VAL A 229 0.10 12.34 18.26
N GLU A 230 -0.82 11.75 17.54
CA GLU A 230 -0.76 10.35 17.12
C GLU A 230 -0.77 10.25 15.59
N LYS A 231 -0.05 9.26 15.07
CA LYS A 231 -0.12 8.90 13.66
C LYS A 231 -1.20 7.84 13.51
N THR A 232 -2.21 8.15 12.73
CA THR A 232 -3.36 7.29 12.53
C THR A 232 -3.37 6.79 11.08
N TRP A 233 -3.44 5.49 10.92
CA TRP A 233 -3.58 4.83 9.64
C TRP A 233 -5.03 4.34 9.50
N ILE A 234 -5.71 4.78 8.47
CA ILE A 234 -7.07 4.30 8.16
C ILE A 234 -6.96 2.89 7.58
N ARG A 235 -7.00 1.90 8.49
CA ARG A 235 -6.73 0.50 8.15
C ARG A 235 -7.42 -0.45 9.14
N PRO A 236 -8.09 -1.52 8.67
CA PRO A 236 -8.88 -2.41 9.53
C PRO A 236 -8.10 -3.08 10.67
N ASN A 237 -6.86 -3.51 10.43
CA ASN A 237 -6.03 -4.19 11.44
C ASN A 237 -5.47 -3.27 12.54
N ARG A 238 -5.80 -1.99 12.51
CA ARG A 238 -5.31 -0.98 13.47
C ARG A 238 -6.42 -0.37 14.28
N LEU A 239 -7.62 -0.43 13.77
CA LEU A 239 -8.79 0.25 14.30
C LEU A 239 -9.98 -0.69 14.18
N ASP A 240 -10.80 -0.77 15.22
CA ASP A 240 -12.11 -1.41 15.09
C ASP A 240 -13.06 -0.57 14.21
N SER A 241 -14.27 -1.04 13.94
CA SER A 241 -15.20 -0.39 13.04
C SER A 241 -15.62 1.03 13.49
N ILE A 242 -15.73 1.25 14.79
CA ILE A 242 -16.09 2.55 15.38
C ILE A 242 -14.89 3.49 15.28
N GLU A 243 -13.71 3.03 15.70
CA GLU A 243 -12.47 3.78 15.62
C GLU A 243 -12.11 4.14 14.17
N LEU A 244 -12.32 3.22 13.23
CA LEU A 244 -12.07 3.46 11.80
C LEU A 244 -12.99 4.55 11.24
N SER A 245 -14.29 4.51 11.61
CA SER A 245 -15.26 5.55 11.27
C SER A 245 -14.89 6.90 11.85
N ASP A 246 -14.53 6.94 13.12
CA ASP A 246 -14.19 8.18 13.81
C ASP A 246 -12.86 8.77 13.33
N ALA A 247 -11.86 7.95 13.09
CA ALA A 247 -10.59 8.37 12.48
C ALA A 247 -10.82 8.94 11.07
N THR A 248 -11.70 8.31 10.28
CA THR A 248 -12.06 8.81 8.94
C THR A 248 -12.74 10.18 9.02
N LYS A 249 -13.73 10.34 9.92
CA LYS A 249 -14.40 11.63 10.15
C LYS A 249 -13.41 12.71 10.61
N LYS A 250 -12.49 12.37 11.51
CA LYS A 250 -11.43 13.27 11.99
C LYS A 250 -10.50 13.69 10.83
N MET A 251 -10.05 12.75 10.02
CA MET A 251 -9.22 13.05 8.85
C MET A 251 -9.92 14.01 7.91
N ILE A 252 -11.20 13.75 7.59
CA ILE A 252 -12.02 14.62 6.73
C ILE A 252 -12.14 16.01 7.34
N LYS A 253 -12.53 16.11 8.61
CA LYS A 253 -12.71 17.38 9.31
C LYS A 253 -11.43 18.18 9.40
N THR A 254 -10.28 17.54 9.55
CA THR A 254 -9.00 18.21 9.74
C THR A 254 -8.37 18.66 8.42
N TYR A 255 -8.29 17.74 7.46
CA TYR A 255 -7.47 17.95 6.26
C TYR A 255 -8.25 18.26 4.99
N PHE A 256 -9.57 17.96 4.98
CA PHE A 256 -10.41 18.08 3.79
C PHE A 256 -11.62 19.01 3.96
N ARG A 257 -11.60 19.85 4.98
CA ARG A 257 -12.72 20.69 5.43
C ARG A 257 -13.42 21.54 4.36
N LYS A 258 -12.73 21.87 3.26
CA LYS A 258 -13.24 22.69 2.15
C LYS A 258 -13.20 21.98 0.80
N GLU A 259 -13.13 20.65 0.83
CA GLU A 259 -13.00 19.86 -0.39
C GLU A 259 -14.33 19.25 -0.77
N GLU A 260 -14.71 19.40 -2.03
CA GLU A 260 -15.91 18.79 -2.59
C GLU A 260 -15.72 17.30 -2.89
N ASN A 261 -14.50 16.93 -3.33
CA ASN A 261 -14.16 15.55 -3.65
C ASN A 261 -13.05 15.05 -2.73
N ILE A 262 -13.38 14.07 -1.91
CA ILE A 262 -12.48 13.45 -0.94
C ILE A 262 -12.21 12.01 -1.35
N ILE A 263 -10.94 11.64 -1.45
CA ILE A 263 -10.54 10.26 -1.70
C ILE A 263 -9.85 9.75 -0.44
N ILE A 264 -10.44 8.73 0.16
CA ILE A 264 -9.87 7.93 1.23
C ILE A 264 -9.42 6.61 0.62
N ASN A 265 -8.14 6.30 0.76
CA ASN A 265 -7.55 5.04 0.28
C ASN A 265 -7.25 4.14 1.48
N ILE A 266 -8.12 3.18 1.69
CA ILE A 266 -7.97 2.12 2.69
C ILE A 266 -7.18 0.98 2.06
N MET A 267 -6.10 0.56 2.70
CA MET A 267 -5.30 -0.58 2.23
C MET A 267 -5.14 -1.64 3.30
N PHE A 268 -5.09 -2.88 2.85
CA PHE A 268 -4.71 -4.05 3.65
C PHE A 268 -4.14 -5.16 2.74
N HIS A 269 -3.62 -6.24 3.34
CA HIS A 269 -3.12 -7.38 2.57
C HIS A 269 -4.15 -8.50 2.53
N SER A 270 -4.20 -9.24 1.44
CA SER A 270 -5.10 -10.38 1.29
C SER A 270 -4.92 -11.45 2.36
N ASN A 271 -3.71 -11.62 2.88
CA ASN A 271 -3.41 -12.59 3.94
C ASN A 271 -3.96 -12.19 5.33
N GLU A 272 -4.46 -10.96 5.50
CA GLU A 272 -5.05 -10.49 6.77
C GLU A 272 -6.50 -10.93 6.96
N ILE A 273 -7.12 -11.59 5.97
CA ILE A 273 -8.51 -12.06 6.02
C ILE A 273 -8.64 -13.56 6.29
N MET A 274 -7.52 -14.24 6.54
CA MET A 274 -7.49 -15.67 6.81
C MET A 274 -6.71 -15.97 8.08
N GLU A 275 -7.27 -16.88 8.88
CA GLU A 275 -6.67 -17.36 10.09
C GLU A 275 -5.26 -17.90 9.86
N GLY A 276 -4.32 -17.47 10.70
CA GLY A 276 -2.93 -17.90 10.66
C GLY A 276 -2.16 -17.54 9.39
N CYS A 277 -2.70 -16.69 8.51
CA CYS A 277 -2.01 -16.24 7.28
C CYS A 277 -1.37 -14.86 7.40
N SER A 278 -1.46 -14.24 8.58
CA SER A 278 -0.82 -12.97 8.92
C SER A 278 -0.62 -12.84 10.43
N PRO A 279 0.22 -11.89 10.89
CA PRO A 279 0.34 -11.60 12.33
C PRO A 279 -0.90 -10.99 12.97
N TYR A 280 -1.85 -10.53 12.18
CA TYR A 280 -3.02 -9.77 12.66
C TYR A 280 -4.27 -10.63 12.86
N CYS A 281 -4.30 -11.80 12.25
CA CYS A 281 -5.43 -12.72 12.33
C CYS A 281 -4.91 -14.10 12.69
N SER A 282 -4.77 -14.35 13.99
CA SER A 282 -4.26 -15.62 14.51
C SER A 282 -5.36 -16.68 14.64
N ASP A 283 -6.60 -16.25 14.80
CA ASP A 283 -7.77 -17.12 14.92
C ASP A 283 -8.98 -16.57 14.16
N THR A 284 -10.09 -17.30 14.19
CA THR A 284 -11.33 -16.95 13.51
C THR A 284 -11.94 -15.66 14.08
N ASN A 285 -11.83 -15.41 15.38
CA ASN A 285 -12.38 -14.20 16.00
C ASN A 285 -11.64 -12.94 15.51
N ASP A 286 -10.32 -13.03 15.35
CA ASP A 286 -9.53 -11.95 14.78
C ASP A 286 -10.00 -11.62 13.36
N VAL A 287 -10.27 -12.65 12.54
CA VAL A 287 -10.76 -12.48 11.17
C VAL A 287 -12.16 -11.86 11.16
N ASP A 288 -13.07 -12.35 12.01
CA ASP A 288 -14.45 -11.85 12.06
C ASP A 288 -14.52 -10.39 12.57
N ASN A 289 -13.61 -10.00 13.47
CA ASN A 289 -13.46 -8.60 13.89
C ASN A 289 -12.83 -7.71 12.82
N TYR A 290 -12.07 -8.31 11.90
CA TYR A 290 -11.39 -7.61 10.84
C TYR A 290 -12.31 -7.26 9.66
N ILE A 291 -13.28 -8.11 9.36
CA ILE A 291 -14.21 -8.02 8.20
C ILE A 291 -15.50 -7.30 8.58
#